data_96564fa4ee4eb32ba90c226da8e7e3b7
#
_entry.id   96564fa4ee4eb32ba90c226da8e7e3b7
#
_cell.length_a   1.000
_cell.length_b   1.000
_cell.length_c   1.000
_cell.angle_alpha   90.00
_cell.angle_beta   90.00
_cell.angle_gamma   90.00
#
_symmetry.space_group_name_H-M   'P 1'
#
loop_
_entity.id
_entity.type
_entity.pdbx_description
1 polymer ?
#
loop_
_entity_poly.entity_id
_entity_poly.type
_entity_poly.pdbx_seq_one_letter_code
_entity_poly.pdbx_strand_id
1 'polypeptide(L)'
;MPRISERRTPARPVTDDQENRRGAILSAAARLGAAKEIDRIGAQEIAAEAGVALRTLYRYYPSKHHVFAAVLDEQVSQFRPPAPTGDGIADIVVLMVAACRNLLRHKHLAHAMITSTQIVRAQADAPDDPRLRDLIMAGAGVDDPGEEQLRRARLVQQAAFGIMTWTVGGALRPDQALTDVEIACRLLAAGVF
;
A
#
# COMPACT_ATOMS: atom_id res chain seq x y z
N MET A 1 -16.20 16.08 23.27
CA MET A 1 -15.16 15.77 22.27
C MET A 1 -15.70 16.16 20.90
N PRO A 2 -15.09 17.09 20.16
CA PRO A 2 -15.57 17.43 18.82
C PRO A 2 -15.32 16.24 17.91
N ARG A 3 -16.38 15.69 17.31
CA ARG A 3 -16.29 14.72 16.22
C ARG A 3 -15.66 15.43 15.03
N ILE A 4 -14.38 15.18 14.79
CA ILE A 4 -13.71 15.59 13.56
C ILE A 4 -14.39 14.77 12.46
N SER A 5 -15.03 15.46 11.51
CA SER A 5 -15.82 14.82 10.45
C SER A 5 -14.88 13.96 9.60
N GLU A 6 -15.07 12.64 9.66
CA GLU A 6 -14.33 11.61 8.90
C GLU A 6 -14.55 11.71 7.37
N ARG A 7 -15.39 12.65 6.92
CA ARG A 7 -15.73 12.90 5.50
C ARG A 7 -14.88 13.96 4.81
N ARG A 8 -13.78 14.38 5.41
CA ARG A 8 -12.95 15.43 4.82
C ARG A 8 -11.94 14.81 3.85
N THR A 9 -12.04 15.18 2.56
CA THR A 9 -11.02 14.81 1.57
C THR A 9 -9.65 15.35 2.02
N PRO A 10 -8.58 14.54 2.04
CA PRO A 10 -7.25 14.97 2.38
C PRO A 10 -6.80 16.14 1.48
N ALA A 11 -6.16 17.14 2.07
CA ALA A 11 -5.58 18.24 1.30
C ALA A 11 -4.43 17.71 0.42
N ARG A 12 -4.49 18.00 -0.88
CA ARG A 12 -3.34 17.75 -1.76
C ARG A 12 -2.29 18.83 -1.54
N PRO A 13 -1.00 18.46 -1.42
CA PRO A 13 0.07 19.44 -1.36
C PRO A 13 0.15 20.23 -2.67
N VAL A 14 0.39 21.53 -2.56
CA VAL A 14 0.47 22.48 -3.71
C VAL A 14 1.86 23.12 -3.77
N THR A 15 2.67 22.98 -2.69
CA THR A 15 4.01 23.54 -2.59
C THR A 15 5.00 22.48 -2.09
N ASP A 16 6.29 22.64 -2.42
CA ASP A 16 7.38 21.75 -1.98
C ASP A 16 7.43 21.62 -0.45
N ASP A 17 7.17 22.70 0.28
CA ASP A 17 7.13 22.68 1.74
C ASP A 17 5.95 21.87 2.29
N GLN A 18 4.83 21.83 1.60
CA GLN A 18 3.69 20.97 1.95
C GLN A 18 4.00 19.50 1.64
N GLU A 19 4.66 19.20 0.52
CA GLU A 19 5.10 17.84 0.18
C GLU A 19 6.14 17.34 1.18
N ASN A 20 7.11 18.16 1.57
CA ASN A 20 8.10 17.82 2.59
C ASN A 20 7.44 17.49 3.94
N ARG A 21 6.43 18.26 4.37
CA ARG A 21 5.67 17.97 5.60
C ARG A 21 4.86 16.67 5.48
N ARG A 22 4.25 16.43 4.32
CA ARG A 22 3.55 15.18 4.04
C ARG A 22 4.51 14.00 4.13
N GLY A 23 5.66 14.07 3.47
CA GLY A 23 6.71 13.06 3.51
C GLY A 23 7.24 12.83 4.93
N ALA A 24 7.43 13.88 5.72
CA ALA A 24 7.85 13.77 7.12
C ALA A 24 6.84 12.99 7.97
N ILE A 25 5.52 13.23 7.78
CA ILE A 25 4.46 12.49 8.47
C ILE A 25 4.49 11.01 8.10
N LEU A 26 4.61 10.67 6.82
CA LEU A 26 4.64 9.28 6.36
C LEU A 26 5.89 8.55 6.87
N SER A 27 7.04 9.21 6.82
CA SER A 27 8.31 8.65 7.34
C SER A 27 8.25 8.40 8.85
N ALA A 28 7.68 9.33 9.62
CA ALA A 28 7.48 9.16 11.06
C ALA A 28 6.54 7.98 11.37
N ALA A 29 5.40 7.89 10.66
CA ALA A 29 4.47 6.78 10.83
C ALA A 29 5.11 5.43 10.47
N ALA A 30 5.90 5.37 9.40
CA ALA A 30 6.60 4.16 8.99
C ALA A 30 7.61 3.70 10.06
N ARG A 31 8.40 4.63 10.65
CA ARG A 31 9.33 4.31 11.76
C ARG A 31 8.58 3.78 12.99
N LEU A 32 7.53 4.48 13.41
CA LEU A 32 6.73 4.06 14.56
C LEU A 32 6.04 2.71 14.32
N GLY A 33 5.45 2.51 13.14
CA GLY A 33 4.81 1.26 12.76
C GLY A 33 5.78 0.09 12.63
N ALA A 34 7.04 0.32 12.26
CA ALA A 34 8.07 -0.72 12.28
C ALA A 34 8.47 -1.14 13.70
N ALA A 35 8.41 -0.20 14.66
CA ALA A 35 8.84 -0.43 16.05
C ALA A 35 7.75 -1.03 16.93
N LYS A 36 6.46 -0.74 16.69
CA LYS A 36 5.36 -1.16 17.56
C LYS A 36 4.02 -1.30 16.85
N GLU A 37 3.09 -1.97 17.51
CA GLU A 37 1.73 -2.23 17.03
C GLU A 37 0.94 -0.92 16.84
N ILE A 38 0.09 -0.87 15.82
CA ILE A 38 -0.71 0.30 15.45
C ILE A 38 -1.61 0.80 16.60
N ASP A 39 -2.12 -0.10 17.45
CA ASP A 39 -3.00 0.26 18.56
C ASP A 39 -2.28 1.11 19.62
N ARG A 40 -0.97 0.97 19.71
CA ARG A 40 -0.10 1.74 20.61
C ARG A 40 0.40 3.04 19.99
N ILE A 41 -0.01 3.35 18.75
CA ILE A 41 0.42 4.56 18.05
C ILE A 41 -0.74 5.55 18.00
N GLY A 42 -0.51 6.74 18.56
CA GLY A 42 -1.45 7.87 18.51
C GLY A 42 -1.10 8.87 17.40
N ALA A 43 -2.11 9.59 16.88
CA ALA A 43 -1.87 10.67 15.91
C ALA A 43 -0.98 11.79 16.48
N GLN A 44 -1.06 12.06 17.78
CA GLN A 44 -0.20 13.03 18.45
C GLN A 44 1.27 12.60 18.44
N GLU A 45 1.52 11.32 18.62
CA GLU A 45 2.88 10.77 18.57
C GLU A 45 3.46 10.84 17.15
N ILE A 46 2.66 10.50 16.12
CA ILE A 46 3.07 10.64 14.72
C ILE A 46 3.41 12.10 14.41
N ALA A 47 2.58 13.05 14.87
CA ALA A 47 2.82 14.47 14.65
C ALA A 47 4.10 14.96 15.34
N ALA A 48 4.33 14.55 16.60
CA ALA A 48 5.54 14.87 17.35
C ALA A 48 6.80 14.31 16.68
N GLU A 49 6.78 13.03 16.29
CA GLU A 49 7.89 12.36 15.59
C GLU A 49 8.18 12.99 14.21
N ALA A 50 7.15 13.52 13.54
CA ALA A 50 7.26 14.23 12.27
C ALA A 50 7.69 15.70 12.39
N GLY A 51 7.78 16.24 13.61
CA GLY A 51 8.06 17.65 13.84
C GLY A 51 6.96 18.60 13.36
N VAL A 52 5.70 18.15 13.34
CA VAL A 52 4.55 18.96 12.92
C VAL A 52 3.51 19.10 14.02
N ALA A 53 2.73 20.18 13.98
CA ALA A 53 1.59 20.31 14.89
C ALA A 53 0.51 19.27 14.56
N LEU A 54 -0.20 18.74 15.56
CA LEU A 54 -1.28 17.78 15.41
C LEU A 54 -2.37 18.27 14.43
N ARG A 55 -2.69 19.59 14.45
CA ARG A 55 -3.61 20.21 13.47
C ARG A 55 -3.10 20.09 12.04
N THR A 56 -1.79 20.15 11.83
CA THR A 56 -1.18 19.97 10.50
C THR A 56 -1.34 18.54 10.02
N LEU A 57 -1.12 17.56 10.90
CA LEU A 57 -1.39 16.15 10.56
C LEU A 57 -2.84 15.95 10.14
N TYR A 58 -3.80 16.43 10.93
CA TYR A 58 -5.22 16.26 10.61
C TYR A 58 -5.70 17.04 9.37
N ARG A 59 -4.93 18.03 8.90
CA ARG A 59 -5.20 18.68 7.62
C ARG A 59 -4.93 17.76 6.42
N TYR A 60 -3.89 16.89 6.52
CA TYR A 60 -3.52 15.95 5.47
C TYR A 60 -4.23 14.60 5.62
N TYR A 61 -4.41 14.14 6.85
CA TYR A 61 -4.92 12.80 7.14
C TYR A 61 -5.99 12.84 8.23
N PRO A 62 -7.25 12.48 7.92
CA PRO A 62 -8.36 12.52 8.90
C PRO A 62 -8.15 11.63 10.13
N SER A 63 -7.37 10.55 10.01
CA SER A 63 -7.05 9.65 11.11
C SER A 63 -5.68 8.99 10.92
N LYS A 64 -5.18 8.31 11.97
CA LYS A 64 -3.97 7.49 11.86
C LYS A 64 -4.08 6.41 10.79
N HIS A 65 -5.27 5.87 10.54
CA HIS A 65 -5.49 4.87 9.50
C HIS A 65 -5.28 5.46 8.09
N HIS A 66 -5.69 6.71 7.85
CA HIS A 66 -5.37 7.39 6.59
C HIS A 66 -3.87 7.61 6.42
N VAL A 67 -3.12 7.85 7.53
CA VAL A 67 -1.66 7.96 7.46
C VAL A 67 -1.06 6.61 7.04
N PHE A 68 -1.41 5.50 7.71
CA PHE A 68 -0.83 4.19 7.40
C PHE A 68 -1.27 3.64 6.04
N ALA A 69 -2.48 3.92 5.58
CA ALA A 69 -2.89 3.63 4.21
C ALA A 69 -2.02 4.40 3.21
N ALA A 70 -1.77 5.69 3.45
CA ALA A 70 -0.89 6.49 2.62
C ALA A 70 0.59 6.07 2.69
N VAL A 71 1.05 5.47 3.80
CA VAL A 71 2.39 4.84 3.86
C VAL A 71 2.47 3.65 2.89
N LEU A 72 1.43 2.84 2.78
CA LEU A 72 1.39 1.75 1.79
C LEU A 72 1.45 2.30 0.36
N ASP A 73 0.65 3.32 0.06
CA ASP A 73 0.63 3.97 -1.26
C ASP A 73 2.00 4.56 -1.62
N GLU A 74 2.69 5.16 -0.65
CA GLU A 74 4.03 5.69 -0.82
C GLU A 74 5.05 4.57 -1.07
N GLN A 75 4.96 3.45 -0.33
CA GLN A 75 5.84 2.30 -0.56
C GLN A 75 5.63 1.70 -1.96
N VAL A 76 4.39 1.62 -2.44
CA VAL A 76 4.09 1.17 -3.80
C VAL A 76 4.69 2.13 -4.83
N SER A 77 4.55 3.44 -4.64
CA SER A 77 5.08 4.44 -5.57
C SER A 77 6.62 4.48 -5.63
N GLN A 78 7.27 4.20 -4.50
CA GLN A 78 8.73 4.15 -4.40
C GLN A 78 9.31 2.78 -4.75
N PHE A 79 8.46 1.75 -4.87
CA PHE A 79 8.92 0.41 -5.20
C PHE A 79 9.61 0.41 -6.58
N ARG A 80 10.78 -0.21 -6.63
CA ARG A 80 11.53 -0.40 -7.87
C ARG A 80 11.53 -1.89 -8.19
N PRO A 81 10.73 -2.31 -9.20
CA PRO A 81 10.68 -3.71 -9.60
C PRO A 81 12.05 -4.17 -10.12
N PRO A 82 12.35 -5.46 -10.02
CA PRO A 82 13.46 -6.06 -10.75
C PRO A 82 13.34 -5.79 -12.25
N ALA A 83 14.51 -5.82 -12.95
CA ALA A 83 14.50 -5.64 -14.40
C ALA A 83 13.68 -6.74 -15.08
N PRO A 84 12.81 -6.40 -16.06
CA PRO A 84 12.01 -7.37 -16.77
C PRO A 84 12.89 -8.29 -17.63
N THR A 85 12.47 -9.55 -17.77
CA THR A 85 13.16 -10.57 -18.57
C THR A 85 12.59 -10.68 -19.99
N GLY A 86 11.38 -10.15 -20.21
CA GLY A 86 10.61 -10.28 -21.43
C GLY A 86 9.61 -11.44 -21.42
N ASP A 87 9.55 -12.22 -20.34
CA ASP A 87 8.46 -13.17 -20.06
C ASP A 87 7.45 -12.46 -19.15
N GLY A 88 6.38 -11.94 -19.75
CA GLY A 88 5.42 -11.10 -19.05
C GLY A 88 4.84 -11.75 -17.78
N ILE A 89 4.55 -13.07 -17.81
CA ILE A 89 4.02 -13.79 -16.65
C ILE A 89 5.10 -13.94 -15.57
N ALA A 90 6.31 -14.33 -15.95
CA ALA A 90 7.42 -14.48 -15.01
C ALA A 90 7.77 -13.12 -14.37
N ASP A 91 7.76 -12.06 -15.14
CA ASP A 91 8.05 -10.70 -14.68
C ASP A 91 6.98 -10.20 -13.70
N ILE A 92 5.67 -10.46 -13.94
CA ILE A 92 4.60 -10.19 -12.97
C ILE A 92 4.81 -10.97 -11.67
N VAL A 93 5.16 -12.24 -11.74
CA VAL A 93 5.44 -13.08 -10.56
C VAL A 93 6.57 -12.48 -9.75
N VAL A 94 7.71 -12.20 -10.39
CA VAL A 94 8.90 -11.66 -9.73
C VAL A 94 8.60 -10.31 -9.08
N LEU A 95 7.90 -9.41 -9.79
CA LEU A 95 7.45 -8.11 -9.29
C LEU A 95 6.59 -8.27 -8.04
N MET A 96 5.52 -9.08 -8.12
CA MET A 96 4.54 -9.20 -7.05
C MET A 96 5.12 -9.90 -5.82
N VAL A 97 5.90 -10.96 -6.00
CA VAL A 97 6.60 -11.63 -4.89
C VAL A 97 7.60 -10.69 -4.22
N ALA A 98 8.35 -9.90 -4.99
CA ALA A 98 9.28 -8.91 -4.44
C ALA A 98 8.56 -7.79 -3.67
N ALA A 99 7.45 -7.27 -4.20
CA ALA A 99 6.62 -6.26 -3.52
C ALA A 99 6.03 -6.79 -2.21
N CYS A 100 5.47 -7.99 -2.21
CA CYS A 100 4.92 -8.64 -1.01
C CYS A 100 6.01 -8.95 0.02
N ARG A 101 7.19 -9.42 -0.41
CA ARG A 101 8.34 -9.64 0.47
C ARG A 101 8.80 -8.34 1.11
N ASN A 102 8.87 -7.25 0.34
CA ASN A 102 9.22 -5.93 0.89
C ASN A 102 8.21 -5.45 1.92
N LEU A 103 6.91 -5.60 1.65
CA LEU A 103 5.82 -5.29 2.58
C LEU A 103 6.00 -6.03 3.92
N LEU A 104 6.33 -7.32 3.87
CA LEU A 104 6.42 -8.18 5.05
C LEU A 104 7.72 -8.00 5.88
N ARG A 105 8.67 -7.14 5.45
CA ARG A 105 9.95 -6.93 6.16
C ARG A 105 9.77 -6.48 7.61
N HIS A 106 8.72 -5.70 7.90
CA HIS A 106 8.41 -5.18 9.22
C HIS A 106 6.98 -5.57 9.59
N LYS A 107 6.83 -6.65 10.38
CA LYS A 107 5.54 -7.26 10.72
C LYS A 107 4.50 -6.24 11.22
N HIS A 108 4.87 -5.40 12.17
CA HIS A 108 3.95 -4.41 12.74
C HIS A 108 3.54 -3.35 11.72
N LEU A 109 4.48 -2.89 10.88
CA LEU A 109 4.19 -1.91 9.83
C LEU A 109 3.29 -2.54 8.74
N ALA A 110 3.57 -3.77 8.32
CA ALA A 110 2.73 -4.48 7.36
C ALA A 110 1.29 -4.61 7.87
N HIS A 111 1.11 -5.03 9.14
CA HIS A 111 -0.19 -5.10 9.78
C HIS A 111 -0.88 -3.73 9.81
N ALA A 112 -0.16 -2.67 10.22
CA ALA A 112 -0.70 -1.31 10.28
C ALA A 112 -1.16 -0.82 8.90
N MET A 113 -0.38 -1.04 7.85
CA MET A 113 -0.68 -0.62 6.48
C MET A 113 -1.89 -1.36 5.92
N ILE A 114 -1.89 -2.69 5.97
CA ILE A 114 -2.96 -3.53 5.40
C ILE A 114 -4.29 -3.28 6.12
N THR A 115 -4.31 -3.33 7.45
CA THR A 115 -5.52 -3.10 8.25
C THR A 115 -6.07 -1.69 8.03
N SER A 116 -5.19 -0.70 8.01
CA SER A 116 -5.60 0.69 7.78
C SER A 116 -6.18 0.90 6.39
N THR A 117 -5.61 0.29 5.37
CA THR A 117 -6.15 0.35 3.99
C THR A 117 -7.56 -0.26 3.93
N GLN A 118 -7.81 -1.37 4.61
CA GLN A 118 -9.16 -1.94 4.70
C GLN A 118 -10.15 -1.01 5.38
N ILE A 119 -9.77 -0.41 6.52
CA ILE A 119 -10.61 0.53 7.27
C ILE A 119 -10.95 1.75 6.41
N VAL A 120 -9.95 2.33 5.73
CA VAL A 120 -10.16 3.51 4.88
C VAL A 120 -11.05 3.17 3.69
N ARG A 121 -10.85 2.02 3.04
CA ARG A 121 -11.69 1.58 1.92
C ARG A 121 -13.13 1.30 2.33
N ALA A 122 -13.36 0.82 3.54
CA ALA A 122 -14.70 0.56 4.05
C ALA A 122 -15.48 1.83 4.44
N GLN A 123 -14.80 2.96 4.64
CA GLN A 123 -15.42 4.20 5.13
C GLN A 123 -15.91 5.15 4.04
N ALA A 124 -15.45 5.02 2.80
CA ALA A 124 -15.75 6.01 1.77
C ALA A 124 -15.69 5.44 0.36
N ASP A 125 -16.19 6.23 -0.58
CA ASP A 125 -15.89 6.18 -2.02
C ASP A 125 -14.37 6.37 -2.25
N ALA A 126 -13.54 5.49 -1.68
CA ALA A 126 -12.11 5.54 -1.87
C ALA A 126 -11.82 5.29 -3.34
N PRO A 127 -11.19 6.23 -4.05
CA PRO A 127 -10.85 6.01 -5.45
C PRO A 127 -9.93 4.78 -5.54
N ASP A 128 -10.19 3.97 -6.55
CA ASP A 128 -9.30 2.87 -6.88
C ASP A 128 -7.94 3.45 -7.32
N ASP A 129 -6.87 3.06 -6.63
CA ASP A 129 -5.53 3.51 -6.96
C ASP A 129 -4.93 2.62 -8.06
N PRO A 130 -4.67 3.14 -9.25
CA PRO A 130 -4.15 2.36 -10.36
C PRO A 130 -2.66 2.01 -10.24
N ARG A 131 -1.90 2.66 -9.36
CA ARG A 131 -0.42 2.58 -9.34
C ARG A 131 0.16 1.16 -9.34
N LEU A 132 -0.40 0.25 -8.55
CA LEU A 132 0.09 -1.14 -8.55
C LEU A 132 -0.27 -1.86 -9.85
N ARG A 133 -1.42 -1.56 -10.45
CA ARG A 133 -1.80 -2.11 -11.77
C ARG A 133 -0.89 -1.58 -12.86
N ASP A 134 -0.56 -0.29 -12.82
CA ASP A 134 0.37 0.33 -13.76
C ASP A 134 1.77 -0.31 -13.64
N LEU A 135 2.21 -0.61 -12.42
CA LEU A 135 3.44 -1.36 -12.18
C LEU A 135 3.37 -2.80 -12.75
N ILE A 136 2.22 -3.48 -12.62
CA ILE A 136 2.01 -4.82 -13.19
C ILE A 136 2.08 -4.75 -14.72
N MET A 137 1.43 -3.76 -15.34
CA MET A 137 1.46 -3.57 -16.79
C MET A 137 2.88 -3.27 -17.29
N ALA A 138 3.56 -2.33 -16.65
CA ALA A 138 4.94 -1.99 -17.01
C ALA A 138 5.88 -3.19 -16.81
N GLY A 139 5.70 -3.96 -15.73
CA GLY A 139 6.47 -5.19 -15.47
C GLY A 139 6.22 -6.27 -16.53
N ALA A 140 5.02 -6.37 -17.06
CA ALA A 140 4.65 -7.29 -18.14
C ALA A 140 5.08 -6.79 -19.54
N GLY A 141 5.67 -5.58 -19.64
CA GLY A 141 6.05 -4.99 -20.92
C GLY A 141 4.86 -4.54 -21.76
N VAL A 142 3.73 -4.18 -21.13
CA VAL A 142 2.50 -3.76 -21.81
C VAL A 142 2.35 -2.25 -21.70
N ASP A 143 2.55 -1.54 -22.81
CA ASP A 143 2.44 -0.07 -22.88
C ASP A 143 1.00 0.41 -23.13
N ASP A 144 0.20 -0.34 -23.90
CA ASP A 144 -1.20 -0.01 -24.22
C ASP A 144 -2.11 -1.19 -23.83
N PRO A 145 -2.50 -1.32 -22.55
CA PRO A 145 -3.23 -2.47 -22.05
C PRO A 145 -4.69 -2.48 -22.51
N GLY A 146 -5.12 -3.62 -23.06
CA GLY A 146 -6.52 -3.88 -23.32
C GLY A 146 -7.35 -4.12 -22.04
N GLU A 147 -8.68 -4.12 -22.18
CA GLU A 147 -9.61 -4.26 -21.04
C GLU A 147 -9.37 -5.55 -20.22
N GLU A 148 -9.08 -6.66 -20.89
CA GLU A 148 -8.82 -7.94 -20.22
C GLU A 148 -7.51 -7.91 -19.42
N GLN A 149 -6.46 -7.28 -19.94
CA GLN A 149 -5.19 -7.11 -19.22
C GLN A 149 -5.38 -6.24 -17.96
N LEU A 150 -6.10 -5.14 -18.07
CA LEU A 150 -6.44 -4.30 -16.92
C LEU A 150 -7.27 -5.06 -15.88
N ARG A 151 -8.22 -5.90 -16.32
CA ARG A 151 -9.02 -6.76 -15.45
C ARG A 151 -8.14 -7.78 -14.72
N ARG A 152 -7.23 -8.44 -15.42
CA ARG A 152 -6.31 -9.44 -14.84
C ARG A 152 -5.34 -8.80 -13.86
N ALA A 153 -4.76 -7.66 -14.17
CA ALA A 153 -3.92 -6.92 -13.23
C ALA A 153 -4.66 -6.55 -11.95
N ARG A 154 -5.93 -6.12 -12.06
CA ARG A 154 -6.76 -5.86 -10.88
C ARG A 154 -7.00 -7.12 -10.06
N LEU A 155 -7.25 -8.26 -10.69
CA LEU A 155 -7.43 -9.54 -9.99
C LEU A 155 -6.15 -9.98 -9.29
N VAL A 156 -4.98 -9.83 -9.92
CA VAL A 156 -3.67 -10.10 -9.30
C VAL A 156 -3.48 -9.21 -8.07
N GLN A 157 -3.75 -7.91 -8.19
CA GLN A 157 -3.67 -6.97 -7.08
C GLN A 157 -4.58 -7.37 -5.91
N GLN A 158 -5.84 -7.73 -6.20
CA GLN A 158 -6.83 -8.11 -5.19
C GLN A 158 -6.47 -9.42 -4.51
N ALA A 159 -5.99 -10.42 -5.27
CA ALA A 159 -5.53 -11.69 -4.73
C ALA A 159 -4.33 -11.48 -3.79
N ALA A 160 -3.31 -10.74 -4.22
CA ALA A 160 -2.16 -10.43 -3.39
C ALA A 160 -2.55 -9.68 -2.11
N PHE A 161 -3.44 -8.68 -2.20
CA PHE A 161 -3.93 -7.95 -1.04
C PHE A 161 -4.70 -8.86 -0.08
N GLY A 162 -5.54 -9.76 -0.58
CA GLY A 162 -6.24 -10.77 0.21
C GLY A 162 -5.26 -11.70 0.95
N ILE A 163 -4.27 -12.26 0.24
CA ILE A 163 -3.23 -13.11 0.83
C ILE A 163 -2.47 -12.35 1.93
N MET A 164 -2.05 -11.10 1.67
CA MET A 164 -1.37 -10.28 2.68
C MET A 164 -2.25 -10.01 3.90
N THR A 165 -3.56 -9.84 3.72
CA THR A 165 -4.51 -9.69 4.83
C THR A 165 -4.48 -10.90 5.79
N TRP A 166 -4.54 -12.12 5.26
CA TRP A 166 -4.46 -13.35 6.06
C TRP A 166 -3.09 -13.50 6.72
N THR A 167 -2.03 -13.08 6.03
CA THR A 167 -0.65 -13.15 6.54
C THR A 167 -0.44 -12.21 7.72
N VAL A 168 -0.82 -10.95 7.61
CA VAL A 168 -0.65 -9.98 8.70
C VAL A 168 -1.58 -10.28 9.89
N GLY A 169 -2.71 -10.95 9.65
CA GLY A 169 -3.60 -11.47 10.68
C GLY A 169 -3.07 -12.72 11.40
N GLY A 170 -1.95 -13.30 10.94
CA GLY A 170 -1.31 -14.46 11.55
C GLY A 170 -1.91 -15.82 11.15
N ALA A 171 -2.88 -15.85 10.25
CA ALA A 171 -3.51 -17.09 9.77
C ALA A 171 -2.70 -17.78 8.66
N LEU A 172 -1.76 -17.07 8.03
CA LEU A 172 -0.89 -17.60 6.99
C LEU A 172 0.57 -17.21 7.28
N ARG A 173 1.49 -18.16 7.12
CA ARG A 173 2.91 -17.86 7.30
C ARG A 173 3.48 -17.09 6.11
N PRO A 174 4.48 -16.20 6.32
CA PRO A 174 5.06 -15.39 5.24
C PRO A 174 5.60 -16.19 4.05
N ASP A 175 6.23 -17.34 4.30
CA ASP A 175 6.75 -18.23 3.24
C ASP A 175 5.62 -18.82 2.38
N GLN A 176 4.55 -19.30 3.01
CA GLN A 176 3.35 -19.77 2.32
C GLN A 176 2.68 -18.66 1.52
N ALA A 177 2.55 -17.47 2.12
CA ALA A 177 1.96 -16.32 1.47
C ALA A 177 2.69 -15.93 0.16
N LEU A 178 4.02 -15.96 0.14
CA LEU A 178 4.79 -15.66 -1.07
C LEU A 178 4.59 -16.74 -2.15
N THR A 179 4.48 -18.01 -1.78
CA THR A 179 4.14 -19.11 -2.69
C THR A 179 2.73 -18.94 -3.25
N ASP A 180 1.75 -18.59 -2.41
CA ASP A 180 0.37 -18.36 -2.83
C ASP A 180 0.25 -17.17 -3.77
N VAL A 181 1.02 -16.09 -3.54
CA VAL A 181 1.10 -14.94 -4.47
C VAL A 181 1.66 -15.38 -5.83
N GLU A 182 2.72 -16.18 -5.85
CA GLU A 182 3.27 -16.72 -7.10
C GLU A 182 2.23 -17.53 -7.87
N ILE A 183 1.56 -18.47 -7.20
CA ILE A 183 0.50 -19.31 -7.79
C ILE A 183 -0.63 -18.44 -8.33
N ALA A 184 -1.11 -17.48 -7.55
CA ALA A 184 -2.18 -16.57 -7.95
C ALA A 184 -1.79 -15.75 -9.20
N CYS A 185 -0.57 -15.21 -9.24
CA CYS A 185 -0.08 -14.48 -10.42
C CYS A 185 -0.05 -15.37 -11.67
N ARG A 186 0.50 -16.58 -11.59
CA ARG A 186 0.55 -17.51 -12.71
C ARG A 186 -0.83 -17.86 -13.23
N LEU A 187 -1.78 -18.17 -12.34
CA LEU A 187 -3.14 -18.54 -12.71
C LEU A 187 -3.92 -17.37 -13.33
N LEU A 188 -3.80 -16.17 -12.74
CA LEU A 188 -4.56 -15.00 -13.15
C LEU A 188 -3.98 -14.32 -14.40
N ALA A 189 -2.68 -14.41 -14.64
CA ALA A 189 -2.01 -13.83 -15.80
C ALA A 189 -2.01 -14.76 -17.02
N ALA A 190 -2.27 -16.06 -16.84
CA ALA A 190 -2.20 -17.05 -17.90
C ALA A 190 -3.10 -16.71 -19.11
N GLY A 191 -2.51 -16.76 -20.32
CA GLY A 191 -3.20 -16.55 -21.59
C GLY A 191 -3.55 -15.10 -21.92
N VAL A 192 -3.03 -14.13 -21.15
CA VAL A 192 -3.28 -12.68 -21.37
C VAL A 192 -1.98 -11.88 -21.43
N PHE A 193 -0.92 -12.36 -20.79
CA PHE A 193 0.42 -11.78 -20.78
C PHE A 193 1.45 -12.72 -21.37
#